data_99135014a26061b01ba1df401a099435
#
_entry.id   99135014a26061b01ba1df401a099435
#
_cell.length_a   1.000
_cell.length_b   1.000
_cell.length_c   1.000
_cell.angle_alpha   90.00
_cell.angle_beta   90.00
_cell.angle_gamma   90.00
#
_symmetry.space_group_name_H-M   'P 1'
#
loop_
_entity.id
_entity.type
_entity.pdbx_description
1 polymer ?
#
loop_
_entity_poly.entity_id
_entity_poly.type
_entity_poly.pdbx_seq_one_letter_code
_entity_poly.pdbx_strand_id
1 'polypeptide(L)'
;MRVFLVLLYLYASYVIAQPKNETFDFKLAKELEHKRGVLLKDIYMKEGCRVYDIDFDKEEGGYIEESLPSPSFITRRKDYYPNGKIKSIKHFIGENVLIGKSVYYNKKGVKRIVDEDKKFKKIKYPYILQFLEKKGHINLKTGKGRIVDIRGTNYFGFQLNYVEEMNMWEAIIKDGYPEDKCLEKYIELAKKEKYIELAKKEKQKREEDHLIVCSERNCDLRYFIDAISGKQISKQEYAKRYRAAFGEEDERFDYIFTEP
;
A
#
# COMPACT_ATOMS: atom_id res chain seq x y z
N MET A 1 11.65 -27.17 6.79
CA MET A 1 11.74 -26.15 7.86
C MET A 1 13.08 -25.41 7.92
N ARG A 2 14.24 -26.07 7.77
CA ARG A 2 15.57 -25.44 7.88
C ARG A 2 15.92 -24.46 6.72
N VAL A 3 15.46 -24.68 5.51
CA VAL A 3 15.71 -23.82 4.33
C VAL A 3 14.99 -22.47 4.45
N PHE A 4 13.83 -22.42 5.10
CA PHE A 4 13.07 -21.17 5.30
C PHE A 4 13.74 -20.20 6.27
N LEU A 5 14.44 -20.72 7.28
CA LEU A 5 15.19 -19.89 8.24
C LEU A 5 16.42 -19.23 7.62
N VAL A 6 17.08 -19.90 6.66
CA VAL A 6 18.25 -19.35 5.95
C VAL A 6 17.87 -18.22 5.02
N LEU A 7 16.72 -18.31 4.34
CA LEU A 7 16.21 -17.24 3.47
C LEU A 7 15.79 -15.99 4.27
N LEU A 8 15.20 -16.19 5.45
CA LEU A 8 14.87 -15.08 6.36
C LEU A 8 16.14 -14.40 6.93
N TYR A 9 17.19 -15.15 7.18
CA TYR A 9 18.47 -14.62 7.68
C TYR A 9 19.23 -13.84 6.61
N LEU A 10 19.23 -14.30 5.36
CA LEU A 10 19.83 -13.58 4.22
C LEU A 10 19.07 -12.28 3.92
N TYR A 11 17.75 -12.27 4.12
CA TYR A 11 16.92 -11.07 3.96
C TYR A 11 17.19 -10.01 5.05
N ALA A 12 17.39 -10.45 6.30
CA ALA A 12 17.74 -9.56 7.40
C ALA A 12 19.14 -8.94 7.22
N SER A 13 20.07 -9.64 6.57
CA SER A 13 21.44 -9.16 6.31
C SER A 13 21.49 -8.10 5.21
N TYR A 14 20.61 -8.16 4.21
CA TYR A 14 20.56 -7.19 3.12
C TYR A 14 20.14 -5.78 3.57
N VAL A 15 19.32 -5.69 4.63
CA VAL A 15 18.86 -4.41 5.19
C VAL A 15 19.95 -3.64 5.95
N ILE A 16 21.05 -4.29 6.33
CA ILE A 16 22.06 -3.69 7.24
C ILE A 16 23.21 -2.99 6.53
N ALA A 17 23.44 -3.26 5.24
CA ALA A 17 24.62 -2.78 4.50
C ALA A 17 24.30 -1.58 3.59
N GLN A 18 23.68 -0.52 4.11
CA GLN A 18 23.58 0.71 3.32
C GLN A 18 24.68 1.72 3.68
N PRO A 19 25.31 2.33 2.68
CA PRO A 19 26.46 3.19 2.88
C PRO A 19 26.09 4.46 3.65
N LYS A 20 26.97 4.82 4.57
CA LYS A 20 26.91 6.01 5.45
C LYS A 20 26.80 7.35 4.69
N ASN A 21 26.98 7.35 3.35
CA ASN A 21 27.10 8.52 2.49
C ASN A 21 26.16 8.46 1.27
N GLU A 22 24.99 7.85 1.39
CA GLU A 22 24.03 7.88 0.29
C GLU A 22 23.53 9.31 0.06
N THR A 23 23.57 9.76 -1.19
CA THR A 23 23.09 11.06 -1.63
C THR A 23 21.96 10.88 -2.64
N PHE A 24 21.10 11.89 -2.74
CA PHE A 24 20.01 11.93 -3.73
C PHE A 24 20.56 11.82 -5.15
N ASP A 25 19.94 11.02 -5.98
CA ASP A 25 20.32 10.81 -7.38
C ASP A 25 19.63 11.85 -8.28
N PHE A 26 20.26 13.03 -8.38
CA PHE A 26 19.77 14.13 -9.24
C PHE A 26 19.77 13.74 -10.74
N LYS A 27 20.63 12.82 -11.16
CA LYS A 27 20.66 12.36 -12.55
C LYS A 27 19.41 11.54 -12.86
N LEU A 28 19.08 10.61 -11.98
CA LEU A 28 17.87 9.80 -12.08
C LEU A 28 16.61 10.68 -12.05
N ALA A 29 16.54 11.65 -11.12
CA ALA A 29 15.40 12.58 -11.04
C ALA A 29 15.21 13.35 -12.35
N LYS A 30 16.29 13.87 -12.95
CA LYS A 30 16.22 14.58 -14.22
C LYS A 30 15.80 13.67 -15.38
N GLU A 31 16.27 12.43 -15.42
CA GLU A 31 15.83 11.45 -16.44
C GLU A 31 14.35 11.15 -16.33
N LEU A 32 13.80 11.11 -15.11
CA LEU A 32 12.39 10.86 -14.85
C LEU A 32 11.51 12.07 -15.15
N GLU A 33 11.99 13.28 -14.86
CA GLU A 33 11.27 14.52 -15.14
C GLU A 33 11.00 14.68 -16.64
N HIS A 34 11.94 14.33 -17.51
CA HIS A 34 11.78 14.33 -18.96
C HIS A 34 10.78 13.27 -19.47
N LYS A 35 10.44 12.28 -18.64
CA LYS A 35 9.49 11.21 -18.96
C LYS A 35 8.13 11.39 -18.30
N ARG A 36 7.92 12.45 -17.51
CA ARG A 36 6.59 12.81 -16.97
C ARG A 36 5.64 13.10 -18.13
N GLY A 37 4.66 12.22 -18.33
CA GLY A 37 3.71 12.24 -19.47
C GLY A 37 3.86 11.08 -20.45
N VAL A 38 4.96 10.34 -20.41
CA VAL A 38 5.06 9.00 -20.99
C VAL A 38 4.94 8.05 -19.81
N LEU A 39 3.96 7.14 -19.85
CA LEU A 39 3.79 6.05 -18.86
C LEU A 39 5.17 5.60 -18.40
N LEU A 40 5.45 5.77 -17.10
CA LEU A 40 6.76 5.44 -16.51
C LEU A 40 7.04 3.96 -16.74
N LYS A 41 7.62 3.62 -17.90
CA LYS A 41 8.07 2.26 -18.18
C LYS A 41 9.29 2.02 -17.32
N ASP A 42 9.07 1.21 -16.29
CA ASP A 42 10.03 0.46 -15.49
C ASP A 42 11.46 1.04 -15.43
N ILE A 43 11.66 2.00 -14.54
CA ILE A 43 13.00 2.47 -14.24
C ILE A 43 13.54 1.63 -13.11
N TYR A 44 14.54 0.83 -13.44
CA TYR A 44 15.21 -0.05 -12.49
C TYR A 44 16.53 0.57 -12.00
N MET A 45 16.69 0.55 -10.68
CA MET A 45 17.99 0.80 -10.06
C MET A 45 18.93 -0.37 -10.31
N LYS A 46 20.25 -0.14 -10.15
CA LYS A 46 21.29 -1.18 -10.32
C LYS A 46 21.04 -2.44 -9.48
N GLU A 47 20.39 -2.27 -8.31
CA GLU A 47 20.05 -3.39 -7.43
C GLU A 47 18.75 -4.13 -7.84
N GLY A 48 18.16 -3.81 -8.99
CA GLY A 48 16.92 -4.40 -9.48
C GLY A 48 15.65 -3.85 -8.80
N CYS A 49 15.78 -2.81 -7.97
CA CYS A 49 14.62 -2.08 -7.43
C CYS A 49 13.96 -1.26 -8.54
N ARG A 50 12.64 -1.24 -8.57
CA ARG A 50 11.88 -0.40 -9.49
C ARG A 50 11.52 0.91 -8.81
N VAL A 51 11.97 2.03 -9.37
CA VAL A 51 11.56 3.37 -8.91
C VAL A 51 10.19 3.69 -9.51
N TYR A 52 9.24 4.08 -8.68
CA TYR A 52 7.90 4.46 -9.11
C TYR A 52 7.54 5.90 -8.75
N ASP A 53 8.26 6.51 -7.81
CA ASP A 53 8.13 7.94 -7.54
C ASP A 53 9.47 8.54 -7.07
N ILE A 54 9.73 9.78 -7.46
CA ILE A 54 10.91 10.54 -7.10
C ILE A 54 10.61 12.03 -7.21
N ASP A 55 10.95 12.76 -6.17
CA ASP A 55 10.80 14.21 -6.17
C ASP A 55 11.90 14.88 -5.33
N PHE A 56 12.24 16.13 -5.65
CA PHE A 56 13.21 16.91 -4.89
C PHE A 56 12.94 18.39 -4.96
N ASP A 57 12.77 18.98 -3.81
CA ASP A 57 12.70 20.42 -3.60
C ASP A 57 13.99 20.92 -2.93
N LYS A 58 14.48 22.09 -3.34
CA LYS A 58 15.73 22.67 -2.83
C LYS A 58 15.62 23.18 -1.40
N GLU A 59 14.43 23.48 -0.93
CA GLU A 59 14.19 24.03 0.41
C GLU A 59 13.76 22.93 1.39
N GLU A 60 12.93 21.98 0.94
CA GLU A 60 12.36 20.92 1.77
C GLU A 60 13.16 19.63 1.75
N GLY A 61 13.91 19.38 0.69
CA GLY A 61 14.57 18.11 0.39
C GLY A 61 13.75 17.27 -0.57
N GLY A 62 13.97 15.95 -0.57
CA GLY A 62 13.28 15.10 -1.52
C GLY A 62 13.12 13.68 -1.05
N TYR A 63 12.59 12.83 -1.94
CA TYR A 63 12.43 11.41 -1.69
C TYR A 63 12.58 10.57 -2.96
N ILE A 64 12.84 9.29 -2.75
CA ILE A 64 12.79 8.24 -3.78
C ILE A 64 11.94 7.11 -3.20
N GLU A 65 10.90 6.73 -3.93
CA GLU A 65 10.09 5.55 -3.63
C GLU A 65 10.36 4.44 -4.64
N GLU A 66 10.68 3.26 -4.12
CA GLU A 66 11.07 2.13 -4.92
C GLU A 66 10.47 0.83 -4.40
N SER A 67 10.10 -0.05 -5.29
CA SER A 67 9.71 -1.40 -4.91
C SER A 67 10.94 -2.32 -4.98
N LEU A 68 11.12 -3.15 -3.96
CA LEU A 68 12.22 -4.12 -3.93
C LEU A 68 12.05 -5.15 -5.06
N PRO A 69 13.14 -5.84 -5.49
CA PRO A 69 13.08 -6.83 -6.56
C PRO A 69 12.02 -7.90 -6.30
N SER A 70 11.38 -8.39 -7.37
CA SER A 70 10.49 -9.56 -7.29
C SER A 70 11.24 -10.75 -6.66
N PRO A 71 10.57 -11.58 -5.84
CA PRO A 71 9.13 -11.59 -5.54
C PRO A 71 8.72 -10.75 -4.31
N SER A 72 9.53 -9.79 -3.86
CA SER A 72 9.24 -8.99 -2.68
C SER A 72 7.97 -8.15 -2.83
N PHE A 73 7.15 -8.08 -1.80
CA PHE A 73 5.98 -7.21 -1.68
C PHE A 73 6.27 -5.95 -0.88
N ILE A 74 7.54 -5.66 -0.63
CA ILE A 74 8.00 -4.53 0.17
C ILE A 74 8.37 -3.38 -0.74
N THR A 75 7.99 -2.17 -0.36
CA THR A 75 8.46 -0.92 -0.92
C THR A 75 9.43 -0.25 0.05
N ARG A 76 10.28 0.58 -0.48
CA ARG A 76 11.27 1.34 0.28
C ARG A 76 11.16 2.81 -0.09
N ARG A 77 11.06 3.68 0.93
CA ARG A 77 11.14 5.12 0.76
C ARG A 77 12.42 5.63 1.40
N LYS A 78 13.16 6.39 0.63
CA LYS A 78 14.36 7.11 1.06
C LYS A 78 14.05 8.60 1.05
N ASP A 79 14.10 9.25 2.20
CA ASP A 79 13.93 10.69 2.30
C ASP A 79 15.31 11.37 2.38
N TYR A 80 15.44 12.56 1.83
CA TYR A 80 16.69 13.32 1.75
C TYR A 80 16.52 14.73 2.31
N TYR A 81 17.57 15.26 2.88
CA TYR A 81 17.67 16.67 3.26
C TYR A 81 17.83 17.58 2.03
N PRO A 82 17.60 18.92 2.14
CA PRO A 82 17.83 19.88 1.07
C PRO A 82 19.25 19.86 0.46
N ASN A 83 20.24 19.41 1.24
CA ASN A 83 21.61 19.24 0.75
C ASN A 83 21.87 17.90 0.04
N GLY A 84 20.81 17.14 -0.25
CA GLY A 84 20.86 15.85 -0.93
C GLY A 84 21.31 14.68 -0.05
N LYS A 85 21.71 14.89 1.21
CA LYS A 85 22.11 13.78 2.11
C LYS A 85 20.93 13.00 2.59
N ILE A 86 21.11 11.69 2.78
CA ILE A 86 20.06 10.80 3.27
C ILE A 86 19.55 11.26 4.65
N LYS A 87 18.23 11.29 4.81
CA LYS A 87 17.51 11.66 6.04
C LYS A 87 16.85 10.45 6.68
N SER A 88 16.22 9.60 5.87
CA SER A 88 15.63 8.36 6.40
C SER A 88 15.51 7.27 5.34
N ILE A 89 15.45 6.02 5.81
CA ILE A 89 15.16 4.84 5.00
C ILE A 89 14.06 4.08 5.72
N LYS A 90 12.94 3.89 5.05
CA LYS A 90 11.74 3.25 5.58
C LYS A 90 11.29 2.14 4.66
N HIS A 91 10.71 1.10 5.23
CA HIS A 91 10.14 -0.02 4.47
C HIS A 91 8.65 -0.10 4.74
N PHE A 92 7.88 -0.38 3.69
CA PHE A 92 6.42 -0.45 3.76
C PHE A 92 5.93 -1.76 3.15
N ILE A 93 4.78 -2.19 3.62
CA ILE A 93 3.99 -3.24 3.00
C ILE A 93 2.62 -2.67 2.64
N GLY A 94 2.17 -2.89 1.39
CA GLY A 94 0.87 -2.42 0.92
C GLY A 94 0.69 -0.90 0.99
N GLU A 95 1.68 -0.12 0.60
CA GLU A 95 1.76 1.35 0.52
C GLU A 95 1.92 2.08 1.88
N ASN A 96 1.15 1.70 2.92
CA ASN A 96 0.98 2.57 4.10
C ASN A 96 1.63 2.03 5.38
N VAL A 97 1.84 0.72 5.49
CA VAL A 97 2.25 0.14 6.76
C VAL A 97 3.76 0.04 6.86
N LEU A 98 4.35 0.86 7.71
CA LEU A 98 5.75 0.77 8.09
C LEU A 98 6.06 -0.58 8.75
N ILE A 99 7.12 -1.25 8.30
CA ILE A 99 7.55 -2.57 8.76
C ILE A 99 9.06 -2.63 8.98
N GLY A 100 9.49 -3.61 9.75
CA GLY A 100 10.89 -3.91 9.95
C GLY A 100 11.62 -2.78 10.68
N LYS A 101 12.82 -2.43 10.21
CA LYS A 101 13.65 -1.39 10.83
C LYS A 101 13.75 -0.16 9.95
N SER A 102 13.21 0.96 10.43
CA SER A 102 13.45 2.28 9.85
C SER A 102 14.77 2.86 10.35
N VAL A 103 15.49 3.51 9.45
CA VAL A 103 16.77 4.16 9.76
C VAL A 103 16.61 5.67 9.56
N TYR A 104 16.97 6.45 10.56
CA TYR A 104 16.95 7.91 10.51
C TYR A 104 18.35 8.46 10.72
N TYR A 105 18.71 9.49 9.97
CA TYR A 105 19.97 10.21 10.12
C TYR A 105 19.67 11.67 10.48
N ASN A 106 20.38 12.23 11.43
CA ASN A 106 20.36 13.67 11.66
C ASN A 106 21.28 14.40 10.65
N LYS A 107 21.23 15.73 10.61
CA LYS A 107 22.07 16.57 9.72
C LYS A 107 23.57 16.32 9.88
N LYS A 108 24.02 15.81 11.05
CA LYS A 108 25.42 15.43 11.32
C LYS A 108 25.74 13.99 10.88
N GLY A 109 24.77 13.24 10.33
CA GLY A 109 24.93 11.85 9.92
C GLY A 109 24.87 10.84 11.05
N VAL A 110 24.42 11.24 12.25
CA VAL A 110 24.23 10.30 13.37
C VAL A 110 22.98 9.47 13.12
N LYS A 111 23.15 8.15 13.18
CA LYS A 111 22.14 7.14 12.87
C LYS A 111 21.28 6.82 14.10
N ARG A 112 19.95 6.73 13.90
CA ARG A 112 18.99 6.16 14.85
C ARG A 112 18.17 5.09 14.13
N ILE A 113 17.97 3.94 14.77
CA ILE A 113 17.17 2.83 14.24
C ILE A 113 15.89 2.73 15.07
N VAL A 114 14.76 2.59 14.38
CA VAL A 114 13.43 2.34 14.97
C VAL A 114 12.93 0.99 14.47
N ASP A 115 12.51 0.15 15.40
CA ASP A 115 11.87 -1.14 15.09
C ASP A 115 10.36 -0.91 14.97
N GLU A 116 9.87 -0.81 13.72
CA GLU A 116 8.48 -0.53 13.40
C GLU A 116 7.56 -1.73 13.69
N ASP A 117 8.12 -2.94 13.79
CA ASP A 117 7.35 -4.14 14.04
C ASP A 117 6.86 -4.26 15.51
N LYS A 118 7.35 -3.39 16.41
CA LYS A 118 6.95 -3.38 17.82
C LYS A 118 5.50 -3.00 18.04
N LYS A 119 4.89 -2.25 17.11
CA LYS A 119 3.46 -1.88 17.18
C LYS A 119 2.53 -3.07 16.93
N PHE A 120 2.99 -4.06 16.16
CA PHE A 120 2.16 -5.21 15.82
C PHE A 120 2.08 -6.19 17.00
N LYS A 121 0.88 -6.73 17.21
CA LYS A 121 0.65 -7.79 18.19
C LYS A 121 1.22 -9.12 17.70
N LYS A 122 0.53 -10.21 17.98
CA LYS A 122 0.97 -11.58 17.62
C LYS A 122 1.02 -11.78 16.10
N ILE A 123 0.06 -11.22 15.38
CA ILE A 123 -0.06 -11.35 13.92
C ILE A 123 0.65 -10.19 13.24
N LYS A 124 1.73 -10.50 12.53
CA LYS A 124 2.53 -9.55 11.76
C LYS A 124 2.23 -9.67 10.27
N TYR A 125 2.69 -8.71 9.46
CA TYR A 125 2.46 -8.65 8.01
C TYR A 125 2.78 -9.95 7.24
N PRO A 126 3.80 -10.78 7.58
CA PRO A 126 4.02 -12.02 6.84
C PRO A 126 2.86 -13.01 6.92
N TYR A 127 2.14 -13.03 8.05
CA TYR A 127 0.92 -13.84 8.18
C TYR A 127 -0.18 -13.31 7.25
N ILE A 128 -0.33 -11.98 7.14
CA ILE A 128 -1.32 -11.36 6.25
C ILE A 128 -1.02 -11.69 4.79
N LEU A 129 0.26 -11.64 4.38
CA LEU A 129 0.65 -12.05 3.04
C LEU A 129 0.34 -13.52 2.77
N GLN A 130 0.61 -14.43 3.71
CA GLN A 130 0.24 -15.85 3.60
C GLN A 130 -1.28 -16.04 3.53
N PHE A 131 -2.05 -15.26 4.28
CA PHE A 131 -3.51 -15.26 4.20
C PHE A 131 -3.98 -14.85 2.80
N LEU A 132 -3.43 -13.78 2.23
CA LEU A 132 -3.76 -13.32 0.88
C LEU A 132 -3.34 -14.34 -0.19
N GLU A 133 -2.20 -15.01 -0.04
CA GLU A 133 -1.77 -16.09 -0.91
C GLU A 133 -2.74 -17.26 -0.85
N LYS A 134 -3.15 -17.68 0.35
CA LYS A 134 -4.16 -18.75 0.54
C LYS A 134 -5.52 -18.40 -0.07
N LYS A 135 -5.87 -17.12 -0.12
CA LYS A 135 -7.07 -16.62 -0.80
C LYS A 135 -6.92 -16.51 -2.32
N GLY A 136 -5.71 -16.72 -2.86
CA GLY A 136 -5.41 -16.69 -4.30
C GLY A 136 -5.16 -15.28 -4.87
N HIS A 137 -5.10 -14.25 -4.03
CA HIS A 137 -4.90 -12.87 -4.50
C HIS A 137 -3.46 -12.58 -4.89
N ILE A 138 -2.50 -13.19 -4.22
CA ILE A 138 -1.07 -13.02 -4.48
C ILE A 138 -0.35 -14.37 -4.57
N ASN A 139 0.90 -14.34 -5.06
CA ASN A 139 1.79 -15.49 -5.03
C ASN A 139 3.17 -15.06 -4.52
N LEU A 140 3.54 -15.53 -3.34
CA LEU A 140 4.77 -15.13 -2.65
C LEU A 140 6.05 -15.62 -3.34
N LYS A 141 5.97 -16.66 -4.18
CA LYS A 141 7.12 -17.18 -4.93
C LYS A 141 7.39 -16.42 -6.21
N THR A 142 6.34 -15.95 -6.89
CA THR A 142 6.45 -15.30 -8.20
C THR A 142 6.29 -13.79 -8.13
N GLY A 143 5.78 -13.23 -7.02
CA GLY A 143 5.42 -11.83 -6.90
C GLY A 143 4.13 -11.46 -7.66
N LYS A 144 3.36 -12.45 -8.17
CA LYS A 144 2.06 -12.18 -8.79
C LYS A 144 1.12 -11.49 -7.79
N GLY A 145 0.35 -10.50 -8.26
CA GLY A 145 -0.56 -9.69 -7.42
C GLY A 145 0.13 -8.55 -6.68
N ARG A 146 1.45 -8.35 -6.87
CA ARG A 146 2.20 -7.24 -6.30
C ARG A 146 1.82 -5.91 -6.95
N ILE A 147 1.76 -5.90 -8.26
CA ILE A 147 1.37 -4.76 -9.08
C ILE A 147 0.31 -5.25 -10.06
N VAL A 148 -0.76 -4.53 -10.17
CA VAL A 148 -1.83 -4.76 -11.13
C VAL A 148 -1.89 -3.57 -12.08
N ASP A 149 -2.10 -3.84 -13.36
CA ASP A 149 -2.35 -2.81 -14.36
C ASP A 149 -3.85 -2.57 -14.43
N ILE A 150 -4.27 -1.40 -14.01
CA ILE A 150 -5.66 -0.97 -14.11
C ILE A 150 -5.69 0.16 -15.13
N ARG A 151 -6.14 -0.15 -16.34
CA ARG A 151 -6.29 0.81 -17.45
C ARG A 151 -5.01 1.56 -17.82
N GLY A 152 -3.90 0.84 -17.92
CA GLY A 152 -2.60 1.43 -18.28
C GLY A 152 -1.87 2.12 -17.12
N THR A 153 -2.43 2.06 -15.92
CA THR A 153 -1.80 2.58 -14.72
C THR A 153 -1.46 1.43 -13.76
N ASN A 154 -0.22 1.36 -13.35
CA ASN A 154 0.25 0.34 -12.41
C ASN A 154 -0.08 0.75 -10.97
N TYR A 155 -0.86 -0.07 -10.27
CA TYR A 155 -1.18 0.07 -8.86
C TYR A 155 -0.64 -1.11 -8.06
N PHE A 156 -0.45 -0.93 -6.75
CA PHE A 156 -0.29 -2.08 -5.87
C PHE A 156 -1.58 -2.91 -5.90
N GLY A 157 -1.44 -4.24 -6.07
CA GLY A 157 -2.58 -5.15 -6.14
C GLY A 157 -3.37 -5.28 -4.84
N PHE A 158 -2.80 -4.78 -3.75
CA PHE A 158 -3.46 -4.69 -2.46
C PHE A 158 -2.91 -3.53 -1.63
N GLN A 159 -3.72 -3.06 -0.71
CA GLN A 159 -3.35 -2.12 0.35
C GLN A 159 -3.50 -2.82 1.69
N LEU A 160 -2.58 -2.56 2.62
CA LEU A 160 -2.70 -2.99 4.01
C LEU A 160 -2.79 -1.77 4.91
N ASN A 161 -3.64 -1.88 5.92
CA ASN A 161 -3.72 -0.93 7.01
C ASN A 161 -3.61 -1.70 8.33
N TYR A 162 -2.96 -1.11 9.32
CA TYR A 162 -2.94 -1.62 10.68
C TYR A 162 -3.53 -0.58 11.61
N VAL A 163 -4.67 -0.89 12.21
CA VAL A 163 -5.38 -0.03 13.16
C VAL A 163 -4.95 -0.44 14.56
N GLU A 164 -4.02 0.32 15.12
CA GLU A 164 -3.34 -0.02 16.38
C GLU A 164 -4.32 -0.04 17.56
N GLU A 165 -5.24 0.91 17.62
CA GLU A 165 -6.27 1.06 18.66
C GLU A 165 -7.17 -0.16 18.75
N MET A 166 -7.43 -0.81 17.63
CA MET A 166 -8.29 -1.99 17.54
C MET A 166 -7.49 -3.30 17.50
N ASN A 167 -6.17 -3.24 17.36
CA ASN A 167 -5.31 -4.37 17.06
C ASN A 167 -5.81 -5.18 15.84
N MET A 168 -6.08 -4.49 14.75
CA MET A 168 -6.70 -5.04 13.55
C MET A 168 -5.86 -4.77 12.31
N TRP A 169 -5.80 -5.77 11.44
CA TRP A 169 -5.35 -5.62 10.07
C TRP A 169 -6.55 -5.48 9.15
N GLU A 170 -6.47 -4.54 8.24
CA GLU A 170 -7.35 -4.43 7.08
C GLU A 170 -6.52 -4.71 5.83
N ALA A 171 -7.00 -5.63 4.99
CA ALA A 171 -6.42 -5.89 3.68
C ALA A 171 -7.46 -5.57 2.60
N ILE A 172 -7.11 -4.66 1.70
CA ILE A 172 -7.94 -4.19 0.60
C ILE A 172 -7.32 -4.70 -0.68
N ILE A 173 -8.03 -5.52 -1.43
CA ILE A 173 -7.60 -6.03 -2.73
C ILE A 173 -8.21 -5.14 -3.79
N LYS A 174 -7.37 -4.45 -4.55
CA LYS A 174 -7.79 -3.57 -5.63
C LYS A 174 -8.49 -4.37 -6.74
N ASP A 175 -9.69 -3.92 -7.13
CA ASP A 175 -10.55 -4.64 -8.09
C ASP A 175 -10.71 -6.14 -7.77
N GLY A 176 -10.74 -6.48 -6.48
CA GLY A 176 -10.78 -7.87 -6.01
C GLY A 176 -12.11 -8.59 -6.22
N TYR A 177 -13.18 -7.88 -6.55
CA TYR A 177 -14.45 -8.48 -6.94
C TYR A 177 -14.48 -8.79 -8.44
N PRO A 178 -14.96 -9.97 -8.84
CA PRO A 178 -15.32 -10.24 -10.24
C PRO A 178 -16.28 -9.18 -10.78
N GLU A 179 -16.12 -8.80 -12.04
CA GLU A 179 -16.86 -7.69 -12.66
C GLU A 179 -18.38 -7.87 -12.57
N ASP A 180 -18.87 -9.11 -12.75
CA ASP A 180 -20.28 -9.50 -12.60
C ASP A 180 -20.79 -9.24 -11.16
N LYS A 181 -20.05 -9.67 -10.14
CA LYS A 181 -20.40 -9.45 -8.73
C LYS A 181 -20.32 -7.98 -8.32
N CYS A 182 -19.38 -7.24 -8.88
CA CYS A 182 -19.28 -5.81 -8.67
C CYS A 182 -20.51 -5.11 -9.24
N LEU A 183 -20.92 -5.49 -10.44
CA LEU A 183 -22.13 -4.95 -11.07
C LEU A 183 -23.41 -5.32 -10.30
N GLU A 184 -23.56 -6.58 -9.85
CA GLU A 184 -24.70 -7.01 -9.04
C GLU A 184 -24.82 -6.18 -7.76
N LYS A 185 -23.70 -5.98 -7.07
CA LYS A 185 -23.64 -5.19 -5.84
C LYS A 185 -24.00 -3.72 -6.10
N TYR A 186 -23.53 -3.15 -7.21
CA TYR A 186 -23.90 -1.80 -7.63
C TYR A 186 -25.38 -1.67 -7.94
N ILE A 187 -25.96 -2.67 -8.63
CA ILE A 187 -27.41 -2.71 -8.92
C ILE A 187 -28.24 -2.84 -7.63
N GLU A 188 -27.80 -3.64 -6.67
CA GLU A 188 -28.47 -3.78 -5.38
C GLU A 188 -28.51 -2.47 -4.61
N LEU A 189 -27.41 -1.73 -4.60
CA LEU A 189 -27.33 -0.41 -3.98
C LEU A 189 -28.18 0.63 -4.71
N ALA A 190 -28.14 0.61 -6.05
CA ALA A 190 -28.94 1.51 -6.87
C ALA A 190 -30.46 1.30 -6.69
N LYS A 191 -30.88 0.11 -6.24
CA LYS A 191 -32.30 -0.18 -5.88
C LYS A 191 -32.72 0.43 -4.54
N LYS A 192 -31.80 0.82 -3.67
CA LYS A 192 -32.13 1.56 -2.43
C LYS A 192 -32.41 3.01 -2.81
N GLU A 193 -33.57 3.55 -2.41
CA GLU A 193 -34.06 4.89 -2.80
C GLU A 193 -33.02 6.02 -2.66
N LYS A 194 -32.18 5.94 -1.64
CA LYS A 194 -31.11 6.88 -1.36
C LYS A 194 -30.04 6.97 -2.49
N TYR A 195 -29.90 5.92 -3.31
CA TYR A 195 -28.88 5.81 -4.36
C TYR A 195 -29.46 5.94 -5.79
N ILE A 196 -30.77 5.85 -5.96
CA ILE A 196 -31.43 6.03 -7.28
C ILE A 196 -31.18 7.43 -7.83
N GLU A 197 -31.17 8.44 -6.97
CA GLU A 197 -30.93 9.83 -7.37
C GLU A 197 -29.48 10.09 -7.74
N LEU A 198 -28.53 9.49 -7.03
CA LEU A 198 -27.11 9.48 -7.36
C LEU A 198 -26.85 8.75 -8.69
N ALA A 199 -27.42 7.57 -8.87
CA ALA A 199 -27.31 6.79 -10.11
C ALA A 199 -27.91 7.52 -11.31
N LYS A 200 -29.02 8.28 -11.15
CA LYS A 200 -29.60 9.12 -12.20
C LYS A 200 -28.70 10.29 -12.56
N LYS A 201 -28.13 10.98 -11.56
CA LYS A 201 -27.18 12.07 -11.79
C LYS A 201 -25.90 11.58 -12.47
N GLU A 202 -25.39 10.43 -12.08
CA GLU A 202 -24.24 9.79 -12.69
C GLU A 202 -24.53 9.32 -14.12
N LYS A 203 -25.72 8.78 -14.41
CA LYS A 203 -26.10 8.40 -15.77
C LYS A 203 -26.15 9.61 -16.70
N GLN A 204 -26.67 10.73 -16.23
CA GLN A 204 -26.73 11.98 -16.99
C GLN A 204 -25.34 12.57 -17.26
N LYS A 205 -24.44 12.49 -16.25
CA LYS A 205 -23.02 12.88 -16.38
C LYS A 205 -22.20 11.92 -17.28
N ARG A 206 -22.63 10.65 -17.41
CA ARG A 206 -22.01 9.63 -18.28
C ARG A 206 -22.24 9.85 -19.76
N GLU A 207 -23.36 10.45 -20.12
CA GLU A 207 -23.66 10.79 -21.51
C GLU A 207 -22.82 11.98 -21.97
N GLU A 208 -22.31 12.81 -21.03
CA GLU A 208 -21.43 13.95 -21.30
C GLU A 208 -19.92 13.65 -21.20
N ASP A 209 -19.50 12.65 -20.37
CA ASP A 209 -18.07 12.34 -20.11
C ASP A 209 -17.78 10.83 -20.15
N HIS A 210 -17.46 10.30 -21.31
CA HIS A 210 -17.07 8.89 -21.48
C HIS A 210 -15.84 8.42 -20.69
N LEU A 211 -15.11 9.31 -20.00
CA LEU A 211 -13.83 9.02 -19.32
C LEU A 211 -13.89 8.85 -17.81
N ILE A 212 -14.96 9.30 -17.12
CA ILE A 212 -14.99 9.35 -15.64
C ILE A 212 -15.65 8.12 -14.98
N VAL A 213 -16.28 7.27 -15.75
CA VAL A 213 -17.25 6.25 -15.30
C VAL A 213 -16.67 5.11 -14.47
N CYS A 214 -15.38 4.95 -14.45
CA CYS A 214 -14.78 3.78 -13.81
C CYS A 214 -14.02 4.08 -12.52
N SER A 215 -13.81 5.34 -12.14
CA SER A 215 -13.12 5.71 -10.89
C SER A 215 -14.01 5.59 -9.65
N GLU A 216 -15.33 5.53 -9.81
CA GLU A 216 -16.28 5.53 -8.69
C GLU A 216 -16.86 4.15 -8.35
N ARG A 217 -16.58 3.11 -9.14
CA ARG A 217 -16.93 1.73 -8.76
C ARG A 217 -15.85 1.17 -7.86
N ASN A 218 -16.03 1.29 -6.55
CA ASN A 218 -15.14 0.63 -5.60
C ASN A 218 -15.41 -0.88 -5.58
N CYS A 219 -14.75 -1.60 -6.49
CA CYS A 219 -14.77 -3.05 -6.58
C CYS A 219 -13.73 -3.70 -5.66
N ASP A 220 -13.18 -2.95 -4.72
CA ASP A 220 -12.18 -3.40 -3.79
C ASP A 220 -12.77 -4.41 -2.80
N LEU A 221 -12.10 -5.54 -2.67
CA LEU A 221 -12.46 -6.58 -1.71
C LEU A 221 -11.71 -6.35 -0.40
N ARG A 222 -12.43 -6.28 0.72
CA ARG A 222 -11.85 -6.01 2.05
C ARG A 222 -11.88 -7.23 2.95
N TYR A 223 -10.76 -7.45 3.65
CA TYR A 223 -10.63 -8.44 4.72
C TYR A 223 -10.22 -7.78 6.02
N PHE A 224 -10.87 -8.16 7.10
CA PHE A 224 -10.57 -7.69 8.45
C PHE A 224 -10.02 -8.86 9.26
N ILE A 225 -8.78 -8.74 9.78
CA ILE A 225 -8.08 -9.81 10.48
C ILE A 225 -7.71 -9.31 11.88
N ASP A 226 -8.16 -10.03 12.89
CA ASP A 226 -7.80 -9.79 14.28
C ASP A 226 -6.29 -10.06 14.51
N ALA A 227 -5.54 -9.05 14.95
CA ALA A 227 -4.08 -9.13 15.07
C ALA A 227 -3.59 -9.94 16.27
N ILE A 228 -4.50 -10.36 17.15
CA ILE A 228 -4.19 -11.21 18.30
C ILE A 228 -4.40 -12.69 17.91
N SER A 229 -5.57 -13.02 17.35
CA SER A 229 -5.97 -14.40 17.05
C SER A 229 -5.61 -14.85 15.62
N GLY A 230 -5.43 -13.93 14.69
CA GLY A 230 -5.25 -14.20 13.26
C GLY A 230 -6.54 -14.59 12.54
N LYS A 231 -7.70 -14.49 13.20
CA LYS A 231 -8.99 -14.84 12.58
C LYS A 231 -9.50 -13.70 11.73
N GLN A 232 -10.04 -14.05 10.57
CA GLN A 232 -10.87 -13.13 9.80
C GLN A 232 -12.16 -12.88 10.57
N ILE A 233 -12.58 -11.63 10.67
CA ILE A 233 -13.85 -11.22 11.28
C ILE A 233 -14.80 -10.65 10.22
N SER A 234 -16.08 -10.57 10.55
CA SER A 234 -17.06 -9.96 9.66
C SER A 234 -16.95 -8.43 9.65
N LYS A 235 -17.51 -7.80 8.60
CA LYS A 235 -17.63 -6.35 8.51
C LYS A 235 -18.40 -5.76 9.71
N GLN A 236 -19.46 -6.46 10.16
CA GLN A 236 -20.26 -6.04 11.31
C GLN A 236 -19.47 -6.06 12.63
N GLU A 237 -18.66 -7.11 12.85
CA GLU A 237 -17.80 -7.18 14.04
C GLU A 237 -16.71 -6.12 13.99
N TYR A 238 -16.14 -5.85 12.82
CA TYR A 238 -15.19 -4.76 12.63
C TYR A 238 -15.82 -3.41 12.93
N ALA A 239 -17.05 -3.15 12.40
CA ALA A 239 -17.81 -1.93 12.67
C ALA A 239 -18.06 -1.71 14.16
N LYS A 240 -18.44 -2.79 14.88
CA LYS A 240 -18.64 -2.73 16.33
C LYS A 240 -17.36 -2.33 17.07
N ARG A 241 -16.23 -2.92 16.73
CA ARG A 241 -14.93 -2.58 17.32
C ARG A 241 -14.49 -1.16 16.98
N TYR A 242 -14.75 -0.73 15.75
CA TYR A 242 -14.43 0.62 15.29
C TYR A 242 -15.19 1.67 16.11
N ARG A 243 -16.50 1.52 16.26
CA ARG A 243 -17.31 2.41 17.10
C ARG A 243 -16.85 2.44 18.55
N ALA A 244 -16.46 1.30 19.09
CA ALA A 244 -15.94 1.22 20.47
C ALA A 244 -14.60 1.93 20.64
N ALA A 245 -13.76 1.98 19.60
CA ALA A 245 -12.45 2.60 19.64
C ALA A 245 -12.49 4.12 19.37
N PHE A 246 -13.35 4.56 18.44
CA PHE A 246 -13.31 5.92 17.88
C PHE A 246 -14.63 6.70 18.08
N GLY A 247 -15.71 6.06 18.52
CA GLY A 247 -17.05 6.66 18.62
C GLY A 247 -17.87 6.54 17.33
N GLU A 248 -19.13 6.95 17.40
CA GLU A 248 -20.06 6.88 16.26
C GLU A 248 -19.93 8.04 15.27
N GLU A 249 -19.33 9.14 15.70
CA GLU A 249 -19.21 10.37 14.90
C GLU A 249 -17.93 10.45 14.05
N ASP A 250 -17.13 9.39 14.02
CA ASP A 250 -15.90 9.37 13.20
C ASP A 250 -16.27 9.29 11.70
N GLU A 251 -15.96 10.34 10.93
CA GLU A 251 -16.26 10.44 9.49
C GLU A 251 -15.70 9.27 8.66
N ARG A 252 -14.57 8.66 9.12
CA ARG A 252 -13.99 7.47 8.47
C ARG A 252 -14.90 6.26 8.54
N PHE A 253 -15.82 6.23 9.54
CA PHE A 253 -16.79 5.16 9.69
C PHE A 253 -17.70 5.07 8.47
N ASP A 254 -18.25 6.19 8.03
CA ASP A 254 -19.11 6.25 6.86
C ASP A 254 -18.38 5.79 5.60
N TYR A 255 -17.14 6.22 5.39
CA TYR A 255 -16.32 5.79 4.26
C TYR A 255 -16.09 4.27 4.24
N ILE A 256 -15.79 3.65 5.38
CA ILE A 256 -15.54 2.20 5.48
C ILE A 256 -16.81 1.37 5.33
N PHE A 257 -17.97 1.89 5.78
CA PHE A 257 -19.19 1.09 5.96
C PHE A 257 -20.34 1.45 5.02
N THR A 258 -20.32 2.62 4.41
CA THR A 258 -21.30 3.03 3.41
C THR A 258 -20.88 2.66 1.99
N GLU A 259 -19.61 2.40 1.75
CA GLU A 259 -19.17 1.84 0.48
C GLU A 259 -19.70 0.40 0.30
N PRO A 260 -20.08 0.05 -0.91
CA PRO A 260 -20.69 -1.22 -1.26
C PRO A 260 -19.81 -2.43 -0.98
#